data_4fb29477897ac3bfbc229b88a61b54d7
#
_entry.id   4fb29477897ac3bfbc229b88a61b54d7
#
_cell.length_a   1.000
_cell.length_b   1.000
_cell.length_c   1.000
_cell.angle_alpha   90.00
_cell.angle_beta   90.00
_cell.angle_gamma   90.00
#
_symmetry.space_group_name_H-M   'P 1'
#
loop_
_entity.id
_entity.type
_entity.pdbx_description
1 polymer ?
#
loop_
_entity_poly.entity_id
_entity_poly.type
_entity_poly.pdbx_seq_one_letter_code
_entity_poly.pdbx_strand_id
1 'polypeptide(L)'
;MTKILLVEDDKSLREIYGVRLLAEGYDIVSAGDGEEALAMAIKERPRLILSDVMMPKISGFDMLDILRSTTETKDVKVIIMTALSSEDQRKRGE
;
A
#
# COMPACT_ATOMS: atom_id res chain seq x y z
N MET A 1 -9.83 16.10 0.75
CA MET A 1 -9.15 15.08 1.53
C MET A 1 -8.11 14.37 0.73
N THR A 2 -7.05 13.97 1.38
CA THR A 2 -6.00 13.24 0.70
C THR A 2 -6.44 11.79 0.50
N LYS A 3 -6.34 11.32 -0.71
CA LYS A 3 -6.70 9.95 -1.02
C LYS A 3 -5.46 9.08 -0.92
N ILE A 4 -5.57 8.01 -0.17
CA ILE A 4 -4.48 7.06 0.03
C ILE A 4 -4.92 5.70 -0.49
N LEU A 5 -4.05 5.06 -1.25
CA LEU A 5 -4.28 3.69 -1.67
C LEU A 5 -3.51 2.79 -0.71
N LEU A 6 -4.21 1.95 -0.02
CA LEU A 6 -3.62 1.02 0.93
C LEU A 6 -3.53 -0.35 0.29
N VAL A 7 -2.34 -0.90 0.22
CA VAL A 7 -2.13 -2.19 -0.40
C VAL A 7 -1.66 -3.19 0.64
N GLU A 8 -2.49 -4.15 0.94
CA GLU A 8 -2.21 -5.12 1.97
C GLU A 8 -2.99 -6.39 1.66
N ASP A 9 -2.32 -7.52 1.57
CA ASP A 9 -3.00 -8.76 1.22
C ASP A 9 -3.75 -9.40 2.39
N ASP A 10 -3.38 -9.09 3.60
CA ASP A 10 -4.08 -9.63 4.76
C ASP A 10 -5.32 -8.78 4.99
N LYS A 11 -6.48 -9.39 4.87
CA LYS A 11 -7.73 -8.68 4.99
C LYS A 11 -7.91 -8.00 6.33
N SER A 12 -7.53 -8.66 7.41
CA SER A 12 -7.68 -8.11 8.74
C SER A 12 -6.80 -6.89 8.93
N LEU A 13 -5.55 -6.97 8.48
CA LEU A 13 -4.64 -5.83 8.60
C LEU A 13 -5.10 -4.68 7.71
N ARG A 14 -5.61 -5.02 6.53
CA ARG A 14 -6.10 -3.99 5.62
C ARG A 14 -7.24 -3.21 6.26
N GLU A 15 -8.13 -3.91 6.95
CA GLU A 15 -9.23 -3.26 7.62
C GLU A 15 -8.76 -2.41 8.79
N ILE A 16 -7.83 -2.93 9.57
CA ILE A 16 -7.32 -2.20 10.72
C ILE A 16 -6.64 -0.91 10.29
N TYR A 17 -5.75 -0.99 9.29
CA TYR A 17 -5.07 0.19 8.80
C TYR A 17 -6.05 1.17 8.16
N GLY A 18 -7.04 0.64 7.44
CA GLY A 18 -8.03 1.48 6.80
C GLY A 18 -8.83 2.29 7.79
N VAL A 19 -9.26 1.65 8.87
CA VAL A 19 -10.04 2.33 9.88
C VAL A 19 -9.21 3.42 10.54
N ARG A 20 -7.94 3.12 10.80
CA ARG A 20 -7.06 4.08 11.42
C ARG A 20 -6.88 5.30 10.53
N LEU A 21 -6.64 5.08 9.25
CA LEU A 21 -6.41 6.17 8.33
C LEU A 21 -7.67 6.99 8.11
N LEU A 22 -8.82 6.34 8.07
CA LEU A 22 -10.08 7.07 7.94
C LEU A 22 -10.29 7.95 9.17
N ALA A 23 -9.94 7.44 10.34
CA ALA A 23 -10.11 8.20 11.56
C ALA A 23 -9.21 9.44 11.57
N GLU A 24 -8.11 9.40 10.80
CA GLU A 24 -7.21 10.54 10.72
C GLU A 24 -7.66 11.53 9.64
N GLY A 25 -8.75 11.26 8.97
CA GLY A 25 -9.28 12.20 7.99
C GLY A 25 -8.89 11.94 6.55
N TYR A 26 -8.31 10.80 6.25
CA TYR A 26 -7.93 10.49 4.89
C TYR A 26 -9.04 9.74 4.15
N ASP A 27 -9.02 9.86 2.84
CA ASP A 27 -9.93 9.13 1.99
C ASP A 27 -9.17 7.88 1.56
N ILE A 28 -9.74 6.71 1.77
CA ILE A 28 -9.02 5.45 1.56
C ILE A 28 -9.63 4.60 0.46
N VAL A 29 -8.76 4.13 -0.44
CA VAL A 29 -9.13 3.05 -1.34
C VAL A 29 -8.15 1.94 -1.02
N SER A 30 -8.51 0.71 -1.21
CA SER A 30 -7.64 -0.39 -0.83
C SER A 30 -7.55 -1.45 -1.90
N ALA A 31 -6.46 -2.19 -1.88
CA ALA A 31 -6.22 -3.27 -2.81
C ALA A 31 -5.60 -4.43 -2.05
N GLY A 32 -5.88 -5.61 -2.47
CA GLY A 32 -5.41 -6.81 -1.79
C GLY A 32 -4.15 -7.42 -2.38
N ASP A 33 -3.71 -6.96 -3.52
CA ASP A 33 -2.47 -7.45 -4.11
C ASP A 33 -1.92 -6.40 -5.08
N GLY A 34 -0.74 -6.67 -5.61
CA GLY A 34 -0.06 -5.71 -6.45
C GLY A 34 -0.76 -5.43 -7.77
N GLU A 35 -1.40 -6.42 -8.34
CA GLU A 35 -2.09 -6.21 -9.60
C GLU A 35 -3.29 -5.29 -9.41
N GLU A 36 -4.05 -5.55 -8.38
CA GLU A 36 -5.21 -4.73 -8.08
C GLU A 36 -4.73 -3.32 -7.74
N ALA A 37 -3.61 -3.23 -7.02
CA ALA A 37 -3.07 -1.94 -6.62
C ALA A 37 -2.69 -1.10 -7.83
N LEU A 38 -2.08 -1.71 -8.84
CA LEU A 38 -1.70 -0.97 -10.03
C LEU A 38 -2.93 -0.44 -10.76
N ALA A 39 -3.96 -1.26 -10.87
CA ALA A 39 -5.19 -0.82 -11.51
C ALA A 39 -5.84 0.31 -10.73
N MET A 40 -5.86 0.19 -9.41
CA MET A 40 -6.46 1.21 -8.57
C MET A 40 -5.65 2.51 -8.61
N ALA A 41 -4.34 2.41 -8.67
CA ALA A 41 -3.50 3.60 -8.72
C ALA A 41 -3.77 4.41 -9.99
N ILE A 42 -3.95 3.72 -11.10
CA ILE A 42 -4.24 4.39 -12.35
C ILE A 42 -5.64 4.99 -12.33
N LYS A 43 -6.59 4.25 -11.82
CA LYS A 43 -7.96 4.69 -11.79
C LYS A 43 -8.23 5.80 -10.79
N GLU A 44 -7.75 5.63 -9.58
CA GLU A 44 -8.07 6.55 -8.49
C GLU A 44 -7.09 7.70 -8.31
N ARG A 45 -5.91 7.59 -8.90
CA ARG A 45 -4.90 8.64 -8.79
C ARG A 45 -4.69 9.12 -7.37
N PRO A 46 -4.33 8.20 -6.45
CA PRO A 46 -4.14 8.62 -5.06
C PRO A 46 -2.90 9.48 -4.93
N ARG A 47 -2.83 10.24 -3.86
CA ARG A 47 -1.66 11.05 -3.62
C ARG A 47 -0.56 10.23 -2.96
N LEU A 48 -0.93 9.18 -2.27
CA LEU A 48 0.02 8.36 -1.54
C LEU A 48 -0.39 6.90 -1.64
N ILE A 49 0.58 6.03 -1.78
CA ILE A 49 0.34 4.60 -1.74
C ILE A 49 1.11 4.03 -0.56
N LEU A 50 0.41 3.34 0.32
CA LEU A 50 1.03 2.62 1.42
C LEU A 50 0.96 1.15 1.07
N SER A 51 2.09 0.51 0.96
CA SER A 51 2.12 -0.88 0.49
C SER A 51 2.97 -1.75 1.37
N ASP A 52 2.49 -2.94 1.63
CA ASP A 52 3.30 -3.95 2.27
C ASP A 52 4.30 -4.44 1.23
N VAL A 53 5.49 -4.80 1.67
CA VAL A 53 6.50 -5.28 0.75
C VAL A 53 6.25 -6.73 0.36
N MET A 54 5.71 -7.52 1.27
CA MET A 54 5.49 -8.95 1.00
C MET A 54 4.06 -9.20 0.58
N MET A 55 3.86 -9.36 -0.70
CA MET A 55 2.54 -9.62 -1.23
C MET A 55 2.62 -10.71 -2.27
N PRO A 56 1.55 -11.48 -2.44
CA PRO A 56 1.54 -12.48 -3.49
C PRO A 56 1.54 -11.79 -4.85
N LYS A 57 1.95 -12.48 -5.85
CA LYS A 57 1.99 -12.01 -7.23
C LYS A 57 3.07 -10.99 -7.49
N ILE A 58 2.98 -9.82 -6.88
CA ILE A 58 3.94 -8.76 -7.13
C ILE A 58 4.37 -8.19 -5.79
N SER A 59 5.65 -8.12 -5.55
CA SER A 59 6.14 -7.54 -4.30
C SER A 59 5.96 -6.03 -4.34
N GLY A 60 6.06 -5.41 -3.19
CA GLY A 60 5.94 -3.95 -3.11
C GLY A 60 7.00 -3.25 -3.92
N PHE A 61 8.23 -3.81 -3.95
CA PHE A 61 9.28 -3.18 -4.72
C PHE A 61 9.06 -3.31 -6.22
N ASP A 62 8.56 -4.47 -6.67
CA ASP A 62 8.26 -4.66 -8.08
C ASP A 62 7.12 -3.73 -8.49
N MET A 63 6.12 -3.58 -7.61
CA MET A 63 5.03 -2.69 -7.87
C MET A 63 5.54 -1.26 -8.02
N LEU A 64 6.49 -0.87 -7.17
CA LEU A 64 7.06 0.47 -7.23
C LEU A 64 7.73 0.70 -8.57
N ASP A 65 8.50 -0.28 -9.06
CA ASP A 65 9.15 -0.15 -10.35
C ASP A 65 8.13 0.06 -11.47
N ILE A 66 7.04 -0.68 -11.44
CA ILE A 66 6.02 -0.55 -12.46
C ILE A 66 5.34 0.82 -12.36
N LEU A 67 5.08 1.28 -11.16
CA LEU A 67 4.45 2.59 -10.97
C LEU A 67 5.34 3.70 -11.51
N ARG A 68 6.64 3.61 -11.28
CA ARG A 68 7.56 4.64 -11.76
C ARG A 68 7.71 4.63 -13.27
N SER A 69 7.39 3.49 -13.90
CA SER A 69 7.46 3.38 -15.34
C SER A 69 6.15 3.69 -16.04
N THR A 70 5.11 3.96 -15.27
CA THR A 70 3.77 4.21 -15.81
C THR A 70 3.48 5.70 -15.74
N THR A 71 3.13 6.29 -16.85
CA THR A 71 2.92 7.73 -16.93
C THR A 71 1.96 8.26 -15.89
N GLU A 72 0.85 7.58 -15.68
CA GLU A 72 -0.16 8.04 -14.76
C GLU A 72 0.27 8.02 -13.29
N THR A 73 1.29 7.25 -12.96
CA THR A 73 1.66 7.04 -11.58
C THR A 73 3.12 7.32 -11.28
N LYS A 74 3.86 7.78 -12.26
CA LYS A 74 5.31 7.91 -12.08
C LYS A 74 5.73 8.81 -10.94
N ASP A 75 4.91 9.76 -10.58
CA ASP A 75 5.26 10.70 -9.51
C ASP A 75 4.52 10.47 -8.20
N VAL A 76 3.74 9.42 -8.10
CA VAL A 76 2.98 9.19 -6.88
C VAL A 76 3.93 8.82 -5.75
N LYS A 77 3.63 9.29 -4.56
CA LYS A 77 4.45 8.99 -3.41
C LYS A 77 4.12 7.59 -2.91
N VAL A 78 5.13 6.79 -2.66
CA VAL A 78 4.93 5.42 -2.20
C VAL A 78 5.74 5.19 -0.93
N ILE A 79 5.09 4.64 0.07
CA ILE A 79 5.75 4.24 1.30
C ILE A 79 5.58 2.73 1.40
N ILE A 80 6.68 2.02 1.45
CA ILE A 80 6.64 0.56 1.55
C ILE A 80 6.87 0.19 2.99
N MET A 81 5.89 -0.48 3.55
CA MET A 81 5.95 -0.90 4.92
C MET A 81 6.56 -2.26 4.94
N THR A 82 7.59 -2.37 5.70
CA THR A 82 8.14 -3.66 5.73
C THR A 82 7.34 -4.40 6.70
N ALA A 83 7.16 -5.39 6.41
CA ALA A 83 6.51 -6.29 7.13
C ALA A 83 6.49 -6.15 8.49
N LEU A 84 6.26 -5.34 8.75
CA LEU A 84 6.29 -5.22 9.79
C LEU A 84 5.92 -5.88 10.41
N SER A 85 5.96 -6.17 10.02
CA SER A 85 5.61 -7.06 10.60
C SER A 85 6.09 -6.90 11.92
N SER A 86 5.23 -6.86 12.71
CA SER A 86 5.56 -6.76 14.01
C SER A 86 6.31 -7.97 14.41
N GLU A 87 6.20 -8.96 13.66
CA GLU A 87 6.87 -10.10 13.92
C GLU A 87 8.32 -9.91 13.86
N ASP A 88 8.82 -9.28 12.90
CA ASP A 88 10.18 -8.99 12.77
C ASP A 88 10.62 -8.16 13.93
N GLN A 89 9.80 -7.26 14.31
CA GLN A 89 10.13 -6.42 15.39
C GLN A 89 10.28 -7.18 16.66
N ARG A 90 9.44 -8.12 16.87
CA ARG A 90 9.55 -8.91 18.03
C ARG A 90 10.83 -9.64 18.05
N LYS A 91 11.20 -10.19 16.97
CA LYS A 91 12.37 -10.91 16.91
C LYS A 91 13.52 -10.09 17.19
N ARG A 92 13.54 -8.93 16.70
CA ARG A 92 14.62 -8.08 16.91
C ARG A 92 14.57 -7.49 18.23
N GLY A 93 13.43 -7.23 18.59
CA GLY A 93 13.33 -6.60 19.81
C GLY A 93 13.63 -7.47 20.89
N GLU A 94 13.65 -8.50 20.49
CA GLU A 94 13.84 -9.25 21.35
C GLU A 94 14.69 -9.09 21.93
#